data_39e21b16b3fd1982e6864ec2d4631be9
#
_entry.id   39e21b16b3fd1982e6864ec2d4631be9
#
_cell.length_a   1.000
_cell.length_b   1.000
_cell.length_c   1.000
_cell.angle_alpha   90.00
_cell.angle_beta   90.00
_cell.angle_gamma   90.00
#
_symmetry.space_group_name_H-M   'P 1'
#
loop_
_entity.id
_entity.type
_entity.pdbx_description
1 polymer ?
#
loop_
_entity_poly.entity_id
_entity_poly.type
_entity_poly.pdbx_seq_one_letter_code
_entity_poly.pdbx_strand_id
1 'polypeptide(L)'
;MLLVTPVRGEITVVIADDDPRVGSALAGLLGQEPDFRVVAEATTGDDAVAAAREHRAALVLTDVRMPGGGPELVRRLVGLPHRPVVAGLSAQADPATWTRVLAAGGSAHLLEGTLAGDLPVLLRRCVQGHLVVGVPGAADLVRRLLSP
;
A
#
# COMPACT_ATOMS: atom_id res chain seq x y z
N MET A 1 34.37 -1.29 5.44
CA MET A 1 33.93 -1.05 5.19
C MET A 1 33.10 -0.71 4.97
N LEU A 2 32.88 -0.59 4.88
CA LEU A 2 32.09 -0.12 4.77
C LEU A 2 31.27 -0.24 4.24
N LEU A 3 31.05 -0.33 4.32
CA LEU A 3 30.12 -0.26 3.98
C LEU A 3 29.25 0.34 3.62
N VAL A 4 29.40 0.16 3.19
CA VAL A 4 28.39 1.01 2.70
C VAL A 4 27.13 0.29 2.72
N THR A 5 26.57 0.42 3.70
CA THR A 5 25.22 0.08 3.77
C THR A 5 24.55 0.79 2.69
N PRO A 6 24.11 0.06 1.72
CA PRO A 6 23.07 0.56 0.89
C PRO A 6 22.10 1.18 1.80
N VAL A 7 21.60 2.24 1.45
CA VAL A 7 20.65 2.96 2.16
C VAL A 7 19.67 1.99 2.74
N ARG A 8 20.14 1.42 3.81
CA ARG A 8 19.33 0.53 4.51
C ARG A 8 18.07 1.23 4.77
N GLY A 9 17.08 0.68 4.21
CA GLY A 9 15.82 1.18 4.53
C GLY A 9 15.26 2.23 3.65
N GLU A 10 15.87 2.61 2.56
CA GLU A 10 15.15 3.46 1.63
C GLU A 10 14.02 2.66 0.98
N ILE A 11 12.79 3.03 1.30
CA ILE A 11 11.60 2.41 0.75
C ILE A 11 11.07 3.32 -0.35
N THR A 12 11.17 2.88 -1.58
CA THR A 12 10.61 3.63 -2.71
C THR A 12 9.12 3.34 -2.82
N VAL A 13 8.32 4.39 -2.97
CA VAL A 13 6.86 4.29 -2.90
C VAL A 13 6.21 4.91 -4.12
N VAL A 14 5.27 4.20 -4.72
CA VAL A 14 4.30 4.77 -5.64
C VAL A 14 3.00 4.94 -4.87
N ILE A 15 2.41 6.12 -4.96
CA ILE A 15 1.10 6.42 -4.39
C ILE A 15 0.11 6.49 -5.52
N ALA A 16 -1.02 5.79 -5.39
CA ALA A 16 -2.06 5.77 -6.39
C ALA A 16 -3.41 6.15 -5.76
N ASP A 17 -3.96 7.26 -6.21
CA ASP A 17 -5.26 7.76 -5.77
C ASP A 17 -5.84 8.63 -6.87
N ASP A 18 -7.11 8.47 -7.20
CA ASP A 18 -7.75 9.24 -8.26
C ASP A 18 -8.00 10.71 -7.87
N ASP A 19 -7.90 11.02 -6.57
CA ASP A 19 -7.90 12.40 -6.12
C ASP A 19 -6.45 12.87 -5.92
N PRO A 20 -5.92 13.74 -6.79
CA PRO A 20 -4.53 14.19 -6.67
C PRO A 20 -4.23 14.93 -5.36
N ARG A 21 -5.25 15.49 -4.70
CA ARG A 21 -5.06 16.15 -3.41
C ARG A 21 -4.74 15.14 -2.32
N VAL A 22 -5.39 13.98 -2.37
CA VAL A 22 -5.10 12.87 -1.43
C VAL A 22 -3.72 12.31 -1.70
N GLY A 23 -3.38 12.05 -2.95
CA GLY A 23 -2.06 11.57 -3.33
C GLY A 23 -0.95 12.49 -2.86
N SER A 24 -1.12 13.80 -3.08
CA SER A 24 -0.13 14.79 -2.64
C SER A 24 -0.02 14.87 -1.12
N ALA A 25 -1.13 14.75 -0.41
CA ALA A 25 -1.12 14.76 1.06
C ALA A 25 -0.37 13.54 1.62
N LEU A 26 -0.61 12.36 1.03
CA LEU A 26 0.11 11.15 1.42
C LEU A 26 1.60 11.24 1.10
N ALA A 27 1.94 11.78 -0.06
CA ALA A 27 3.32 12.01 -0.45
C ALA A 27 4.03 12.95 0.53
N GLY A 28 3.36 14.02 0.94
CA GLY A 28 3.89 14.94 1.92
C GLY A 28 4.11 14.29 3.28
N LEU A 29 3.19 13.45 3.70
CA LEU A 29 3.29 12.72 4.96
C LEU A 29 4.48 11.76 4.94
N LEU A 30 4.61 10.96 3.91
CA LEU A 30 5.72 10.01 3.79
C LEU A 30 7.06 10.71 3.53
N GLY A 31 7.03 11.84 2.83
CA GLY A 31 8.24 12.62 2.56
C GLY A 31 8.91 13.19 3.80
N GLN A 32 8.21 13.24 4.94
CA GLN A 32 8.80 13.66 6.20
C GLN A 32 9.62 12.56 6.87
N GLU A 33 9.49 11.33 6.40
CA GLU A 33 10.22 10.19 6.96
C GLU A 33 11.50 9.96 6.16
N PRO A 34 12.66 9.86 6.83
CA PRO A 34 13.93 9.74 6.11
C PRO A 34 14.11 8.44 5.34
N ASP A 35 13.37 7.40 5.68
CA ASP A 35 13.49 6.09 5.03
C ASP A 35 12.48 5.87 3.90
N PHE A 36 11.53 6.80 3.67
CA PHE A 36 10.62 6.70 2.53
C PHE A 36 11.01 7.68 1.43
N ARG A 37 10.90 7.21 0.20
CA ARG A 37 11.07 8.07 -0.98
C ARG A 37 9.91 7.84 -1.92
N VAL A 38 9.05 8.83 -2.05
CA VAL A 38 7.93 8.78 -3.00
C VAL A 38 8.48 9.05 -4.39
N VAL A 39 8.37 8.08 -5.27
CA VAL A 39 8.94 8.16 -6.62
C VAL A 39 7.90 8.54 -7.67
N ALA A 40 6.62 8.36 -7.39
CA ALA A 40 5.56 8.75 -8.32
C ALA A 40 4.21 8.82 -7.61
N GLU A 41 3.34 9.66 -8.16
CA GLU A 41 1.92 9.73 -7.79
C GLU A 41 1.13 9.42 -9.05
N ALA A 42 0.26 8.42 -8.97
CA ALA A 42 -0.58 7.99 -10.09
C ALA A 42 -2.05 8.22 -9.77
N THR A 43 -2.86 8.48 -10.79
CA THR A 43 -4.29 8.70 -10.62
C THR A 43 -5.14 7.61 -11.27
N THR A 44 -4.51 6.64 -11.92
CA THR A 44 -5.18 5.47 -12.50
C THR A 44 -4.40 4.21 -12.19
N GLY A 45 -5.07 3.06 -12.30
CA GLY A 45 -4.41 1.77 -12.11
C GLY A 45 -3.31 1.52 -13.13
N ASP A 46 -3.53 1.87 -14.40
CA ASP A 46 -2.52 1.69 -15.45
C ASP A 46 -1.27 2.51 -15.17
N ASP A 47 -1.44 3.75 -14.76
CA ASP A 47 -0.30 4.62 -14.41
C ASP A 47 0.43 4.11 -13.16
N ALA A 48 -0.31 3.55 -12.20
CA ALA A 48 0.31 2.95 -11.02
C ALA A 48 1.20 1.77 -11.38
N VAL A 49 0.72 0.89 -12.26
CA VAL A 49 1.51 -0.24 -12.72
C VAL A 49 2.75 0.22 -13.50
N ALA A 50 2.57 1.19 -14.39
CA ALA A 50 3.67 1.72 -15.18
C ALA A 50 4.75 2.34 -14.29
N ALA A 51 4.34 3.14 -13.30
CA ALA A 51 5.27 3.77 -12.37
C ALA A 51 5.99 2.75 -11.48
N ALA A 52 5.25 1.77 -10.97
CA ALA A 52 5.82 0.72 -10.13
C ALA A 52 6.89 -0.08 -10.89
N ARG A 53 6.63 -0.36 -12.17
CA ARG A 53 7.58 -1.07 -13.03
C ARG A 53 8.80 -0.20 -13.33
N GLU A 54 8.57 1.04 -13.75
CA GLU A 54 9.65 1.95 -14.14
C GLU A 54 10.63 2.19 -12.99
N HIS A 55 10.11 2.46 -11.81
CA HIS A 55 10.92 2.77 -10.63
C HIS A 55 11.30 1.56 -9.81
N ARG A 56 10.80 0.38 -10.16
CA ARG A 56 10.95 -0.84 -9.35
C ARG A 56 10.61 -0.56 -7.89
N ALA A 57 9.47 0.08 -7.69
CA ALA A 57 9.05 0.54 -6.38
C ALA A 57 8.95 -0.62 -5.39
N ALA A 58 9.44 -0.42 -4.18
CA ALA A 58 9.36 -1.42 -3.12
C ALA A 58 7.94 -1.54 -2.57
N LEU A 59 7.19 -0.44 -2.63
CA LEU A 59 5.86 -0.33 -2.05
C LEU A 59 4.93 0.45 -2.96
N VAL A 60 3.71 -0.04 -3.12
CA VAL A 60 2.64 0.72 -3.74
C VAL A 60 1.53 0.91 -2.72
N LEU A 61 1.20 2.16 -2.45
CA LEU A 61 0.09 2.54 -1.58
C LEU A 61 -1.04 2.99 -2.50
N THR A 62 -2.14 2.26 -2.51
CA THR A 62 -3.19 2.49 -3.50
C THR A 62 -4.57 2.61 -2.88
N ASP A 63 -5.33 3.60 -3.33
CA ASP A 63 -6.77 3.67 -3.11
C ASP A 63 -7.42 2.49 -3.84
N VAL A 64 -8.20 1.70 -3.11
CA VAL A 64 -8.82 0.50 -3.68
C VAL A 64 -10.10 0.82 -4.45
N ARG A 65 -10.58 2.05 -4.40
CA ARG A 65 -11.84 2.44 -5.05
C ARG A 65 -11.66 3.33 -6.26
N MET A 66 -10.43 3.58 -6.66
CA MET A 66 -10.19 4.39 -7.86
C MET A 66 -10.44 3.60 -9.15
N PRO A 67 -10.66 4.27 -10.30
CA PRO A 67 -10.78 3.60 -11.58
C PRO A 67 -9.54 2.74 -11.89
N GLY A 68 -9.77 1.50 -12.27
CA GLY A 68 -8.69 0.54 -12.49
C GLY A 68 -7.99 0.08 -11.24
N GLY A 69 -8.56 0.35 -10.07
CA GLY A 69 -8.02 -0.05 -8.77
C GLY A 69 -8.62 -1.36 -8.26
N GLY A 70 -8.57 -1.55 -6.95
CA GLY A 70 -9.13 -2.70 -6.29
C GLY A 70 -8.30 -3.98 -6.44
N PRO A 71 -8.92 -5.16 -6.20
CA PRO A 71 -8.19 -6.42 -6.19
C PRO A 71 -7.47 -6.73 -7.50
N GLU A 72 -8.04 -6.35 -8.63
CA GLU A 72 -7.42 -6.58 -9.93
C GLU A 72 -6.10 -5.82 -10.07
N LEU A 73 -6.07 -4.56 -9.63
CA LEU A 73 -4.83 -3.79 -9.61
C LEU A 73 -3.81 -4.44 -8.68
N VAL A 74 -4.23 -4.89 -7.52
CA VAL A 74 -3.34 -5.56 -6.57
C VAL A 74 -2.69 -6.78 -7.22
N ARG A 75 -3.47 -7.61 -7.94
CA ARG A 75 -2.92 -8.78 -8.66
C ARG A 75 -1.88 -8.36 -9.68
N ARG A 76 -2.16 -7.32 -10.45
CA ARG A 76 -1.22 -6.81 -11.46
C ARG A 76 0.09 -6.35 -10.82
N LEU A 77 0.00 -5.64 -9.71
CA LEU A 77 1.17 -5.11 -9.02
C LEU A 77 2.02 -6.21 -8.39
N VAL A 78 1.41 -7.14 -7.66
CA VAL A 78 2.16 -8.24 -7.05
C VAL A 78 2.73 -9.19 -8.09
N GLY A 79 2.17 -9.18 -9.31
CA GLY A 79 2.68 -9.97 -10.43
C GLY A 79 3.87 -9.36 -11.14
N LEU A 80 4.29 -8.14 -10.80
CA LEU A 80 5.49 -7.55 -11.39
C LEU A 80 6.75 -8.32 -10.97
N PRO A 81 7.77 -8.39 -11.84
CA PRO A 81 8.96 -9.20 -11.55
C PRO A 81 9.64 -8.90 -10.22
N HIS A 82 9.67 -7.64 -9.81
CA HIS A 82 10.30 -7.24 -8.54
C HIS A 82 9.38 -7.40 -7.33
N ARG A 83 8.11 -7.77 -7.54
CA ARG A 83 7.14 -8.07 -6.49
C ARG A 83 7.03 -7.00 -5.41
N PRO A 84 6.50 -5.82 -5.74
CA PRO A 84 6.32 -4.77 -4.74
C PRO A 84 5.34 -5.22 -3.66
N VAL A 85 5.52 -4.67 -2.48
CA VAL A 85 4.52 -4.77 -1.42
C VAL A 85 3.38 -3.83 -1.78
N VAL A 86 2.15 -4.29 -1.65
CA VAL A 86 0.98 -3.48 -1.98
C VAL A 86 0.11 -3.29 -0.75
N ALA A 87 -0.12 -2.04 -0.40
CA ALA A 87 -0.98 -1.65 0.72
C ALA A 87 -2.22 -0.92 0.17
N GLY A 88 -3.39 -1.41 0.51
CA GLY A 88 -4.64 -0.79 0.11
C GLY A 88 -5.12 0.25 1.11
N LEU A 89 -5.63 1.36 0.61
CA LEU A 89 -6.32 2.38 1.41
C LEU A 89 -7.77 2.46 0.98
N SER A 90 -8.66 2.71 1.93
CA SER A 90 -10.08 2.95 1.66
C SER A 90 -10.64 3.97 2.62
N ALA A 91 -11.56 4.78 2.14
CA ALA A 91 -12.30 5.71 2.99
C ALA A 91 -13.35 5.00 3.84
N GLN A 92 -13.70 3.77 3.51
CA GLN A 92 -14.75 3.01 4.17
C GLN A 92 -14.25 1.62 4.57
N ALA A 93 -14.68 1.18 5.75
CA ALA A 93 -14.43 -0.18 6.21
C ALA A 93 -15.43 -1.12 5.52
N ASP A 94 -15.01 -1.80 4.47
CA ASP A 94 -15.83 -2.76 3.74
C ASP A 94 -15.15 -4.13 3.77
N PRO A 95 -15.66 -5.06 4.61
CA PRO A 95 -15.03 -6.37 4.73
C PRO A 95 -14.91 -7.14 3.42
N ALA A 96 -15.90 -7.01 2.54
CA ALA A 96 -15.82 -7.70 1.24
C ALA A 96 -14.64 -7.18 0.42
N THR A 97 -14.40 -5.89 0.43
CA THR A 97 -13.32 -5.28 -0.34
C THR A 97 -11.95 -5.65 0.22
N TRP A 98 -11.73 -5.46 1.53
CA TRP A 98 -10.41 -5.74 2.06
C TRP A 98 -10.05 -7.23 2.05
N THR A 99 -11.04 -8.10 2.17
CA THR A 99 -10.82 -9.54 2.03
C THR A 99 -10.30 -9.87 0.63
N ARG A 100 -10.87 -9.25 -0.41
CA ARG A 100 -10.43 -9.45 -1.79
C ARG A 100 -9.05 -8.87 -2.05
N VAL A 101 -8.74 -7.72 -1.45
CA VAL A 101 -7.42 -7.10 -1.57
C VAL A 101 -6.35 -8.03 -1.01
N LEU A 102 -6.58 -8.58 0.17
CA LEU A 102 -5.65 -9.51 0.79
C LEU A 102 -5.54 -10.82 -0.01
N ALA A 103 -6.66 -11.34 -0.49
CA ALA A 103 -6.66 -12.55 -1.32
C ALA A 103 -5.92 -12.34 -2.64
N ALA A 104 -5.91 -11.13 -3.15
CA ALA A 104 -5.17 -10.79 -4.38
C ALA A 104 -3.66 -10.62 -4.16
N GLY A 105 -3.19 -10.67 -2.93
CA GLY A 105 -1.77 -10.56 -2.60
C GLY A 105 -1.39 -9.26 -1.89
N GLY A 106 -2.36 -8.42 -1.55
CA GLY A 106 -2.09 -7.21 -0.77
C GLY A 106 -1.58 -7.54 0.62
N SER A 107 -0.65 -6.74 1.12
CA SER A 107 -0.07 -6.91 2.45
C SER A 107 -0.78 -6.09 3.52
N ALA A 108 -1.60 -5.14 3.12
CA ALA A 108 -2.34 -4.31 4.05
C ALA A 108 -3.65 -3.81 3.44
N HIS A 109 -4.61 -3.58 4.30
CA HIS A 109 -5.77 -2.78 3.99
C HIS A 109 -6.00 -1.82 5.16
N LEU A 110 -5.92 -0.53 4.87
CA LEU A 110 -5.92 0.52 5.86
C LEU A 110 -7.09 1.46 5.62
N LEU A 111 -7.64 2.00 6.71
CA LEU A 111 -8.76 2.94 6.62
C LEU A 111 -8.21 4.36 6.63
N GLU A 112 -8.49 5.13 5.55
CA GLU A 112 -8.15 6.55 5.48
C GLU A 112 -8.75 7.30 6.67
N GLY A 113 -8.14 8.40 7.03
CA GLY A 113 -8.69 9.26 8.07
C GLY A 113 -8.38 8.83 9.50
N THR A 114 -8.07 7.58 9.75
CA THR A 114 -7.70 7.11 11.10
C THR A 114 -6.22 6.86 11.26
N LEU A 115 -5.42 7.04 10.20
CA LEU A 115 -4.06 6.54 10.14
C LEU A 115 -2.98 7.62 9.99
N ALA A 116 -3.36 8.89 9.97
CA ALA A 116 -2.43 9.97 9.61
C ALA A 116 -1.11 9.92 10.38
N GLY A 117 -1.15 9.63 11.67
CA GLY A 117 0.05 9.55 12.50
C GLY A 117 0.76 8.20 12.44
N ASP A 118 0.04 7.14 12.09
CA ASP A 118 0.55 5.76 12.18
C ASP A 118 0.96 5.18 10.82
N LEU A 119 0.61 5.83 9.73
CA LEU A 119 0.82 5.30 8.40
C LEU A 119 2.26 4.85 8.13
N PRO A 120 3.29 5.67 8.43
CA PRO A 120 4.66 5.22 8.18
C PRO A 120 5.03 3.95 8.95
N VAL A 121 4.61 3.84 10.20
CA VAL A 121 4.89 2.66 11.03
C VAL A 121 4.24 1.42 10.44
N LEU A 122 2.97 1.53 10.01
CA LEU A 122 2.24 0.41 9.44
C LEU A 122 2.83 -0.02 8.11
N LEU A 123 3.23 0.92 7.27
CA LEU A 123 3.86 0.61 5.99
C LEU A 123 5.23 -0.05 6.16
N ARG A 124 6.01 0.36 7.17
CA ARG A 124 7.28 -0.33 7.47
C ARG A 124 7.05 -1.79 7.83
N ARG A 125 6.01 -2.08 8.60
CA ARG A 125 5.65 -3.46 8.92
C ARG A 125 5.30 -4.27 7.68
N CYS A 126 4.57 -3.67 6.77
CA CYS A 126 4.22 -4.34 5.50
C CYS A 126 5.46 -4.70 4.71
N VAL A 127 6.41 -3.79 4.61
CA VAL A 127 7.66 -4.02 3.88
C VAL A 127 8.50 -5.10 4.55
N GLN A 128 8.36 -5.25 5.87
CA GLN A 128 9.03 -6.32 6.62
C GLN A 128 8.34 -7.68 6.49
N GLY A 129 7.24 -7.76 5.75
CA GLY A 129 6.52 -9.01 5.53
C GLY A 129 5.29 -9.23 6.40
N HIS A 130 4.89 -8.23 7.18
CA HIS A 130 3.70 -8.36 8.03
C HIS A 130 2.42 -8.11 7.24
N LEU A 131 1.39 -8.81 7.61
CA LEU A 131 0.03 -8.53 7.16
C LEU A 131 -0.58 -7.51 8.12
N VAL A 132 -1.06 -6.39 7.59
CA VAL A 132 -1.60 -5.30 8.42
C VAL A 132 -3.03 -4.98 7.97
N VAL A 133 -3.99 -5.16 8.85
CA VAL A 133 -5.39 -4.83 8.58
C VAL A 133 -5.85 -3.84 9.64
N GLY A 134 -5.86 -2.58 9.26
CA GLY A 134 -6.20 -1.48 10.15
C GLY A 134 -7.61 -0.97 9.90
N VAL A 135 -8.61 -1.86 10.05
CA VAL A 135 -10.02 -1.51 9.93
C VAL A 135 -10.79 -2.07 11.13
N PRO A 136 -11.83 -1.38 11.59
CA PRO A 136 -12.64 -1.88 12.69
C PRO A 136 -13.27 -3.24 12.35
N GLY A 137 -13.30 -4.14 13.32
CA GLY A 137 -13.93 -5.45 13.16
C GLY A 137 -13.10 -6.48 12.40
N ALA A 138 -11.89 -6.14 11.96
CA ALA A 138 -11.05 -7.06 11.20
C ALA A 138 -10.74 -8.35 11.97
N ALA A 139 -10.43 -8.23 13.26
CA ALA A 139 -10.09 -9.40 14.07
C ALA A 139 -11.24 -10.40 14.14
N ASP A 140 -12.46 -9.91 14.31
CA ASP A 140 -13.64 -10.77 14.38
C ASP A 140 -13.91 -11.46 13.04
N LEU A 141 -13.73 -10.75 11.94
CA LEU A 141 -13.93 -11.35 10.63
C LEU A 141 -12.89 -12.43 10.35
N VAL A 142 -11.63 -12.18 10.69
CA VAL A 142 -10.57 -13.18 10.51
C VAL A 142 -10.88 -14.44 11.33
N ARG A 143 -11.32 -14.27 12.58
CA ARG A 143 -11.72 -15.42 13.40
C ARG A 143 -12.82 -16.23 12.75
N ARG A 144 -13.83 -15.56 12.18
CA ARG A 144 -14.93 -16.25 11.49
C ARG A 144 -14.47 -17.00 10.26
N LEU A 145 -13.54 -16.41 9.49
CA LEU A 145 -12.98 -17.07 8.31
C LEU A 145 -12.14 -18.29 8.66
N LEU A 146 -11.53 -18.30 9.84
CA LEU A 146 -10.69 -19.40 10.29
C LEU A 146 -11.47 -20.46 11.06
N SER A 147 -12.72 -20.20 11.41
CA SER A 147 -13.55 -21.16 12.11
C SER A 147 -14.01 -22.26 11.18
N PRO A 148 -14.00 -23.54 11.62
CA PRO A 148 -14.49 -24.65 10.81
C PRO A 148 -16.00 -24.61 10.61
#